data_614d4ee77c90685806db6bb72ed7bfc4
#
_entry.id   614d4ee77c90685806db6bb72ed7bfc4
#
_cell.length_a   1.000
_cell.length_b   1.000
_cell.length_c   1.000
_cell.angle_alpha   90.00
_cell.angle_beta   90.00
_cell.angle_gamma   90.00
#
_symmetry.space_group_name_H-M   'P 1'
#
loop_
_entity.id
_entity.type
_entity.pdbx_description
1 polymer ?
#
loop_
_entity_poly.entity_id
_entity_poly.type
_entity_poly.pdbx_seq_one_letter_code
_entity_poly.pdbx_strand_id
1 'polypeptide(L)'
;MKSPYADSLAHTTWECKYHIVFAPKFRRKEIYGTLKREIGMILRELCRRKEVEVINAEACPDHIHMYVSIPLKLSVSSFMGYLKGKSTLIIFERHANLKYKYGNRTFWCRGFYVSTVGNNKVAVYNYVQNQLKEDMISDQITIKEYKDPFKG
;
A
#
# COMPACT_ATOMS: atom_id res chain seq x y z
N MET A 1 -23.36 -0.43 -12.15
CA MET A 1 -23.51 -1.84 -11.79
C MET A 1 -23.07 -2.03 -10.36
N LYS A 2 -23.91 -2.57 -9.53
CA LYS A 2 -23.55 -2.84 -8.14
C LYS A 2 -22.52 -3.95 -8.08
N SER A 3 -21.51 -3.78 -7.25
CA SER A 3 -20.53 -4.83 -7.00
C SER A 3 -21.25 -6.09 -6.50
N PRO A 4 -20.95 -7.27 -7.04
CA PRO A 4 -21.54 -8.52 -6.52
C PRO A 4 -21.14 -8.79 -5.07
N TYR A 5 -20.14 -8.07 -4.56
CA TYR A 5 -19.61 -8.28 -3.22
C TYR A 5 -20.19 -7.29 -2.19
N ALA A 6 -20.88 -6.25 -2.65
CA ALA A 6 -21.30 -5.16 -1.78
C ALA A 6 -22.70 -5.36 -1.20
N ASP A 7 -23.48 -6.30 -1.70
CA ASP A 7 -24.88 -5.98 -1.73
C ASP A 7 -25.80 -6.75 -0.82
N SER A 8 -25.40 -7.81 -0.16
CA SER A 8 -26.35 -8.37 0.79
C SER A 8 -25.78 -9.49 1.62
N LEU A 9 -25.73 -9.27 2.89
CA LEU A 9 -25.91 -10.31 3.88
C LEU A 9 -27.36 -10.18 4.39
N ALA A 10 -28.24 -11.06 3.90
CA ALA A 10 -29.65 -11.00 4.22
C ALA A 10 -30.25 -9.63 3.87
N HIS A 11 -30.74 -8.87 4.83
CA HIS A 11 -31.35 -7.55 4.59
C HIS A 11 -30.40 -6.38 4.86
N THR A 12 -29.08 -6.66 4.96
CA THR A 12 -28.09 -5.63 5.25
C THR A 12 -27.51 -5.07 3.96
N THR A 13 -27.52 -3.75 3.83
CA THR A 13 -26.85 -3.03 2.76
C THR A 13 -25.74 -2.18 3.35
N TRP A 14 -24.65 -2.02 2.60
CA TRP A 14 -23.51 -1.21 3.07
C TRP A 14 -22.79 -0.55 1.92
N GLU A 15 -22.11 0.55 2.25
CA GLU A 15 -21.17 1.22 1.37
C GLU A 15 -19.86 1.45 2.12
N CYS A 16 -18.90 0.55 1.92
CA CYS A 16 -17.58 0.64 2.54
C CYS A 16 -16.56 1.00 1.47
N LYS A 17 -16.57 2.27 1.07
CA LYS A 17 -15.71 2.79 0.01
C LYS A 17 -14.66 3.72 0.61
N TYR A 18 -13.41 3.53 0.19
CA TYR A 18 -12.28 4.25 0.76
C TYR A 18 -11.31 4.69 -0.32
N HIS A 19 -10.80 5.92 -0.14
CA HIS A 19 -9.58 6.36 -0.81
C HIS A 19 -8.40 5.92 0.04
N ILE A 20 -7.47 5.18 -0.55
CA ILE A 20 -6.30 4.66 0.15
C ILE A 20 -5.06 5.08 -0.63
N VAL A 21 -4.07 5.62 0.09
CA VAL A 21 -2.79 6.01 -0.48
C VAL A 21 -1.67 5.31 0.29
N PHE A 22 -0.74 4.71 -0.43
CA PHE A 22 0.44 4.10 0.15
C PHE A 22 1.62 4.26 -0.80
N ALA A 23 2.83 4.22 -0.26
CA ALA A 23 4.02 4.61 -0.98
C ALA A 23 5.15 3.60 -0.81
N PRO A 24 6.05 3.46 -1.81
CA PRO A 24 7.30 2.75 -1.63
C PRO A 24 8.12 3.36 -0.50
N LYS A 25 8.88 2.52 0.21
CA LYS A 25 9.74 2.97 1.29
C LYS A 25 10.72 4.04 0.79
N PHE A 26 10.91 5.10 1.56
CA PHE A 26 11.64 6.32 1.22
C PHE A 26 11.05 7.08 0.03
N ARG A 27 9.79 6.82 -0.31
CA ARG A 27 9.12 7.46 -1.45
C ARG A 27 9.96 7.35 -2.73
N ARG A 28 10.62 6.20 -2.91
CA ARG A 28 11.43 5.96 -4.11
C ARG A 28 10.55 5.91 -5.35
N LYS A 29 11.01 6.60 -6.40
CA LYS A 29 10.27 6.67 -7.67
C LYS A 29 10.52 5.42 -8.51
N GLU A 30 10.09 4.27 -8.00
CA GLU A 30 10.24 2.96 -8.65
C GLU A 30 9.06 2.60 -9.55
N ILE A 31 7.90 3.23 -9.35
CA ILE A 31 6.66 2.84 -10.02
C ILE A 31 6.58 3.50 -11.38
N TYR A 32 7.29 2.95 -12.34
CA TYR A 32 7.26 3.42 -13.73
C TYR A 32 7.53 2.27 -14.69
N GLY A 33 7.26 2.47 -15.98
CA GLY A 33 7.55 1.50 -17.03
C GLY A 33 6.90 0.14 -16.80
N THR A 34 7.65 -0.92 -17.03
CA THR A 34 7.20 -2.30 -16.88
C THR A 34 6.79 -2.62 -15.44
N LEU A 35 7.57 -2.14 -14.47
CA LEU A 35 7.28 -2.36 -13.05
C LEU A 35 5.93 -1.75 -12.65
N LYS A 36 5.60 -0.57 -13.17
CA LYS A 36 4.29 0.06 -12.93
C LYS A 36 3.14 -0.85 -13.35
N ARG A 37 3.23 -1.46 -14.53
CA ARG A 37 2.21 -2.38 -15.03
C ARG A 37 2.14 -3.66 -14.19
N GLU A 38 3.28 -4.22 -13.83
CA GLU A 38 3.33 -5.42 -12.98
C GLU A 38 2.72 -5.16 -11.60
N ILE A 39 3.07 -4.05 -10.97
CA ILE A 39 2.48 -3.66 -9.68
C ILE A 39 0.96 -3.50 -9.81
N GLY A 40 0.48 -2.84 -10.84
CA GLY A 40 -0.95 -2.70 -11.09
C GLY A 40 -1.65 -4.05 -11.20
N MET A 41 -1.08 -4.98 -11.96
CA MET A 41 -1.62 -6.32 -12.12
C MET A 41 -1.61 -7.11 -10.80
N ILE A 42 -0.52 -7.04 -10.06
CA ILE A 42 -0.39 -7.71 -8.75
C ILE A 42 -1.45 -7.19 -7.78
N LEU A 43 -1.57 -5.88 -7.65
CA LEU A 43 -2.52 -5.27 -6.72
C LEU A 43 -3.97 -5.60 -7.09
N ARG A 44 -4.32 -5.57 -8.38
CA ARG A 44 -5.66 -5.95 -8.84
C ARG A 44 -5.99 -7.41 -8.51
N GLU A 45 -5.06 -8.31 -8.74
CA GLU A 45 -5.27 -9.73 -8.44
C GLU A 45 -5.42 -9.97 -6.94
N LEU A 46 -4.62 -9.31 -6.12
CA LEU A 46 -4.73 -9.42 -4.67
C LEU A 46 -6.05 -8.84 -4.15
N CYS A 47 -6.51 -7.74 -4.73
CA CYS A 47 -7.83 -7.18 -4.42
C CYS A 47 -8.93 -8.19 -4.77
N ARG A 48 -8.86 -8.79 -5.96
CA ARG A 48 -9.82 -9.79 -6.40
C ARG A 48 -9.91 -10.96 -5.43
N ARG A 49 -8.79 -11.45 -4.94
CA ARG A 49 -8.74 -12.57 -3.98
C ARG A 49 -9.44 -12.25 -2.66
N LYS A 50 -9.51 -10.99 -2.27
CA LYS A 50 -10.19 -10.54 -1.05
C LYS A 50 -11.57 -9.95 -1.32
N GLU A 51 -12.08 -10.12 -2.53
CA GLU A 51 -13.38 -9.58 -2.94
C GLU A 51 -13.47 -8.06 -2.78
N VAL A 52 -12.33 -7.38 -2.93
CA VAL A 52 -12.26 -5.92 -2.92
C VAL A 52 -12.38 -5.42 -4.35
N GLU A 53 -13.38 -4.57 -4.59
CA GLU A 53 -13.59 -3.95 -5.88
C GLU A 53 -12.71 -2.71 -6.01
N VAL A 54 -11.90 -2.67 -7.07
CA VAL A 54 -11.14 -1.46 -7.42
C VAL A 54 -12.02 -0.59 -8.31
N ILE A 55 -12.55 0.49 -7.75
CA ILE A 55 -13.40 1.42 -8.48
C ILE A 55 -12.55 2.30 -9.37
N ASN A 56 -11.42 2.78 -8.84
CA ASN A 56 -10.45 3.56 -9.58
C ASN A 56 -9.07 3.38 -8.92
N ALA A 57 -8.02 3.50 -9.69
CA ALA A 57 -6.66 3.43 -9.18
C ALA A 57 -5.72 4.25 -10.04
N GLU A 58 -4.75 4.88 -9.41
CA GLU A 58 -3.71 5.65 -10.06
C GLU A 58 -2.36 5.27 -9.47
N ALA A 59 -1.44 4.86 -10.33
CA ALA A 59 -0.07 4.54 -9.93
C ALA A 59 0.82 5.71 -10.32
N CYS A 60 1.28 6.45 -9.32
CA CYS A 60 2.27 7.50 -9.50
C CYS A 60 3.67 6.94 -9.22
N PRO A 61 4.76 7.59 -9.70
CA PRO A 61 6.09 7.05 -9.51
C PRO A 61 6.47 6.78 -8.05
N ASP A 62 5.94 7.56 -7.11
CA ASP A 62 6.27 7.50 -5.70
C ASP A 62 5.10 7.14 -4.78
N HIS A 63 3.94 6.81 -5.31
CA HIS A 63 2.79 6.35 -4.51
C HIS A 63 1.72 5.70 -5.36
N ILE A 64 0.85 4.95 -4.69
CA ILE A 64 -0.37 4.38 -5.25
C ILE A 64 -1.56 5.07 -4.60
N HIS A 65 -2.54 5.45 -5.40
CA HIS A 65 -3.81 5.96 -4.93
C HIS A 65 -4.92 5.05 -5.46
N MET A 66 -5.69 4.46 -4.56
CA MET A 66 -6.78 3.54 -4.92
C MET A 66 -8.09 4.03 -4.32
N TYR A 67 -9.16 3.91 -5.10
CA TYR A 67 -10.52 4.04 -4.59
C TYR A 67 -11.17 2.66 -4.67
N VAL A 68 -11.50 2.09 -3.51
CA VAL A 68 -11.92 0.69 -3.40
C VAL A 68 -13.20 0.55 -2.61
N SER A 69 -13.96 -0.50 -2.93
CA SER A 69 -15.09 -0.95 -2.13
C SER A 69 -14.66 -2.24 -1.43
N ILE A 70 -14.70 -2.21 -0.10
CA ILE A 70 -14.25 -3.34 0.74
C ILE A 70 -15.47 -4.04 1.31
N PRO A 71 -15.54 -5.40 1.24
CA PRO A 71 -16.67 -6.13 1.79
C PRO A 71 -16.77 -5.91 3.30
N LEU A 72 -18.00 -5.91 3.80
CA LEU A 72 -18.30 -5.60 5.20
C LEU A 72 -17.52 -6.46 6.19
N LYS A 73 -17.25 -7.70 5.86
CA LYS A 73 -16.52 -8.66 6.69
C LYS A 73 -15.03 -8.39 6.83
N LEU A 74 -14.46 -7.48 6.03
CA LEU A 74 -13.01 -7.24 5.96
C LEU A 74 -12.69 -5.84 6.48
N SER A 75 -11.78 -5.75 7.45
CA SER A 75 -11.30 -4.44 7.91
C SER A 75 -10.28 -3.84 6.94
N VAL A 76 -10.20 -2.52 6.90
CA VAL A 76 -9.20 -1.81 6.08
C VAL A 76 -7.79 -2.21 6.47
N SER A 77 -7.49 -2.30 7.75
CA SER A 77 -6.15 -2.65 8.21
C SER A 77 -5.76 -4.09 7.85
N SER A 78 -6.68 -5.04 7.97
CA SER A 78 -6.43 -6.42 7.53
C SER A 78 -6.20 -6.50 6.04
N PHE A 79 -7.00 -5.79 5.26
CA PHE A 79 -6.84 -5.73 3.81
C PHE A 79 -5.49 -5.12 3.43
N MET A 80 -5.12 -4.00 4.03
CA MET A 80 -3.84 -3.33 3.73
C MET A 80 -2.64 -4.15 4.16
N GLY A 81 -2.70 -4.83 5.29
CA GLY A 81 -1.66 -5.75 5.72
C GLY A 81 -1.43 -6.87 4.70
N TYR A 82 -2.53 -7.45 4.23
CA TYR A 82 -2.48 -8.48 3.18
C TYR A 82 -1.92 -7.91 1.87
N LEU A 83 -2.47 -6.79 1.41
CA LEU A 83 -2.10 -6.19 0.12
C LEU A 83 -0.62 -5.82 0.08
N LYS A 84 -0.13 -5.14 1.10
CA LYS A 84 1.27 -4.69 1.19
C LYS A 84 2.22 -5.87 1.37
N GLY A 85 1.87 -6.82 2.24
CA GLY A 85 2.71 -7.98 2.52
C GLY A 85 2.84 -8.91 1.32
N LYS A 86 1.74 -9.29 0.71
CA LYS A 86 1.75 -10.19 -0.44
C LYS A 86 2.36 -9.55 -1.68
N SER A 87 2.06 -8.28 -1.94
CA SER A 87 2.66 -7.58 -3.07
C SER A 87 4.17 -7.44 -2.93
N THR A 88 4.67 -7.17 -1.71
CA THR A 88 6.11 -7.14 -1.45
C THR A 88 6.77 -8.46 -1.83
N LEU A 89 6.21 -9.59 -1.38
CA LEU A 89 6.76 -10.91 -1.69
C LEU A 89 6.82 -11.17 -3.19
N ILE A 90 5.77 -10.84 -3.91
CA ILE A 90 5.70 -11.06 -5.36
C ILE A 90 6.69 -10.14 -6.10
N ILE A 91 6.74 -8.86 -5.72
CA ILE A 91 7.65 -7.89 -6.33
C ILE A 91 9.11 -8.34 -6.14
N PHE A 92 9.48 -8.74 -4.93
CA PHE A 92 10.86 -9.16 -4.62
C PHE A 92 11.22 -10.50 -5.26
N GLU A 93 10.26 -11.38 -5.44
CA GLU A 93 10.48 -12.63 -6.17
C GLU A 93 10.80 -12.38 -7.64
N ARG A 94 10.07 -11.45 -8.27
CA ARG A 94 10.24 -11.12 -9.68
C ARG A 94 11.41 -10.17 -9.94
N HIS A 95 11.79 -9.37 -8.97
CA HIS A 95 12.81 -8.33 -9.07
C HIS A 95 13.79 -8.42 -7.90
N ALA A 96 14.73 -9.34 -7.99
CA ALA A 96 15.70 -9.59 -6.92
C ALA A 96 16.57 -8.36 -6.59
N ASN A 97 16.85 -7.52 -7.59
CA ASN A 97 17.58 -6.27 -7.38
C ASN A 97 16.85 -5.30 -6.45
N LEU A 98 15.52 -5.23 -6.53
CA LEU A 98 14.72 -4.43 -5.63
C LEU A 98 14.75 -4.98 -4.20
N LYS A 99 14.73 -6.30 -4.06
CA LYS A 99 14.84 -6.95 -2.75
C LYS A 99 16.11 -6.49 -2.01
N TYR A 100 17.25 -6.49 -2.68
CA TYR A 100 18.50 -6.02 -2.09
C TYR A 100 18.48 -4.52 -1.81
N LYS A 101 17.96 -3.72 -2.74
CA LYS A 101 17.84 -2.27 -2.59
C LYS A 101 17.00 -1.88 -1.36
N TYR A 102 16.00 -2.66 -1.01
CA TYR A 102 15.09 -2.43 0.11
C TYR A 102 15.49 -3.22 1.37
N GLY A 103 16.66 -3.83 1.37
CA GLY A 103 17.20 -4.53 2.54
C GLY A 103 16.45 -5.80 2.94
N ASN A 104 15.85 -6.51 1.98
CA ASN A 104 15.06 -7.72 2.20
C ASN A 104 13.84 -7.54 3.12
N ARG A 105 13.39 -6.31 3.37
CA ARG A 105 12.31 -6.02 4.32
C ARG A 105 10.97 -5.90 3.60
N THR A 106 10.60 -4.69 3.27
CA THR A 106 9.33 -4.41 2.61
C THR A 106 9.53 -3.42 1.48
N PHE A 107 8.74 -3.57 0.43
CA PHE A 107 8.73 -2.60 -0.67
C PHE A 107 8.02 -1.30 -0.25
N TRP A 108 6.99 -1.40 0.59
CA TRP A 108 6.15 -0.29 0.99
C TRP A 108 6.58 0.31 2.32
N CYS A 109 6.37 1.60 2.49
CA CYS A 109 6.55 2.25 3.77
C CYS A 109 5.49 1.78 4.78
N ARG A 110 5.73 2.01 6.06
CA ARG A 110 4.74 1.72 7.10
C ARG A 110 3.52 2.60 6.93
N GLY A 111 2.37 2.06 7.29
CA GLY A 111 1.13 2.80 7.28
C GLY A 111 0.59 3.09 5.90
N PHE A 112 -0.48 3.83 5.89
CA PHE A 112 -1.18 4.27 4.69
C PHE A 112 -2.11 5.41 5.07
N TYR A 113 -2.51 6.20 4.08
CA TYR A 113 -3.57 7.19 4.25
C TYR A 113 -4.89 6.57 3.83
N VAL A 114 -5.96 6.80 4.60
CA VAL A 114 -7.29 6.34 4.25
C VAL A 114 -8.32 7.44 4.53
N SER A 115 -9.27 7.60 3.61
CA SER A 115 -10.36 8.55 3.74
C SER A 115 -11.63 8.00 3.10
N THR A 116 -12.77 8.25 3.71
CA THR A 116 -14.09 7.99 3.12
C THR A 116 -14.59 9.16 2.30
N VAL A 117 -13.96 10.33 2.44
CA VAL A 117 -14.33 11.56 1.74
C VAL A 117 -13.54 11.65 0.44
N GLY A 118 -14.08 12.34 -0.54
CA GLY A 118 -13.47 12.48 -1.86
C GLY A 118 -12.03 12.97 -1.86
N ASN A 119 -11.40 12.89 -3.00
CA ASN A 119 -9.98 13.09 -3.21
C ASN A 119 -9.47 14.44 -2.68
N ASN A 120 -8.78 14.43 -1.55
CA ASN A 120 -8.11 15.59 -0.98
C ASN A 120 -6.64 15.60 -1.38
N LYS A 121 -6.30 16.30 -2.44
CA LYS A 121 -4.95 16.34 -3.01
C LYS A 121 -3.92 16.89 -2.02
N VAL A 122 -4.29 17.87 -1.21
CA VAL A 122 -3.39 18.46 -0.20
C VAL A 122 -3.06 17.44 0.88
N ALA A 123 -4.06 16.74 1.39
CA ALA A 123 -3.86 15.70 2.41
C ALA A 123 -2.99 14.56 1.88
N VAL A 124 -3.22 14.13 0.65
CA VAL A 124 -2.41 13.09 -0.01
C VAL A 124 -0.96 13.54 -0.17
N TYR A 125 -0.75 14.76 -0.66
CA TYR A 125 0.58 15.33 -0.81
C TYR A 125 1.32 15.38 0.54
N ASN A 126 0.67 15.89 1.57
CA ASN A 126 1.26 15.98 2.90
C ASN A 126 1.60 14.62 3.47
N TYR A 127 0.73 13.63 3.27
CA TYR A 127 1.01 12.26 3.70
C TYR A 127 2.28 11.72 3.06
N VAL A 128 2.42 11.84 1.73
CA VAL A 128 3.57 11.31 1.01
C VAL A 128 4.87 12.01 1.44
N GLN A 129 4.83 13.33 1.69
CA GLN A 129 5.99 14.08 2.17
C GLN A 129 6.40 13.67 3.59
N ASN A 130 5.43 13.54 4.49
CA ASN A 130 5.68 13.15 5.88
C ASN A 130 6.22 11.72 5.98
N GLN A 131 5.78 10.83 5.10
CA GLN A 131 6.22 9.45 5.11
C GLN A 131 7.72 9.31 4.82
N LEU A 132 8.25 10.15 3.94
CA LEU A 132 9.68 10.18 3.68
C LEU A 132 10.49 10.52 4.95
N LYS A 133 10.03 11.51 5.71
CA LYS A 133 10.69 11.90 6.98
C LYS A 133 10.65 10.78 8.01
N GLU A 134 9.50 10.13 8.16
CA GLU A 134 9.34 9.03 9.12
C GLU A 134 10.21 7.84 8.76
N ASP A 135 10.30 7.49 7.50
CA ASP A 135 11.15 6.40 7.04
C ASP A 135 12.63 6.68 7.31
N MET A 136 13.08 7.90 7.09
CA MET A 136 14.46 8.30 7.37
C MET A 136 14.77 8.23 8.87
N ILE A 137 13.87 8.68 9.71
CA ILE A 137 14.00 8.61 11.17
C ILE A 137 14.03 7.17 11.64
N SER A 138 13.13 6.34 11.16
CA SER A 138 13.05 4.93 11.51
C SER A 138 14.34 4.18 11.16
N ASP A 139 14.89 4.44 9.98
CA ASP A 139 16.15 3.81 9.56
C ASP A 139 17.33 4.28 10.42
N GLN A 140 17.38 5.55 10.80
CA GLN A 140 18.40 6.05 11.69
C GLN A 140 18.34 5.38 13.07
N ILE A 141 17.16 5.19 13.61
CA ILE A 141 16.96 4.49 14.87
C ILE A 141 17.40 3.03 14.73
N THR A 142 17.05 2.37 13.66
CA THR A 142 17.45 0.98 13.39
C THR A 142 18.97 0.84 13.29
N ILE A 143 19.63 1.78 12.62
CA ILE A 143 21.09 1.80 12.50
C ILE A 143 21.73 2.00 13.89
N LYS A 144 21.18 2.87 14.71
CA LYS A 144 21.66 3.08 16.09
C LYS A 144 21.48 1.84 16.96
N GLU A 145 20.39 1.13 16.80
CA GLU A 145 20.14 -0.13 17.49
C GLU A 145 21.09 -1.23 17.02
N TYR A 146 21.53 -1.18 15.78
CA TYR A 146 22.45 -2.15 15.19
C TYR A 146 23.92 -1.87 15.52
N LYS A 147 24.23 -0.76 16.15
CA LYS A 147 25.59 -0.56 16.67
C LYS A 147 25.84 -1.58 17.76
N ASP A 148 26.84 -2.41 17.53
CA ASP A 148 27.31 -3.43 18.44
C ASP A 148 27.39 -2.89 19.85
N PRO A 149 26.57 -3.40 20.81
CA PRO A 149 26.62 -2.95 22.20
C PRO A 149 27.95 -3.24 22.88
N PHE A 150 28.82 -4.03 22.24
CA PHE A 150 30.15 -4.36 22.75
C PHE A 150 31.26 -3.46 22.19
N LYS A 151 30.95 -2.55 21.29
CA LYS A 151 31.84 -1.46 20.87
C LYS A 151 31.46 -0.21 21.62
N GLY A 152 31.97 -0.11 22.78
CA GLY A 152 31.78 1.04 23.64
C GLY A 152 32.32 2.34 23.04
#